data_1fbfc86768ebc172ff28f8fbc0f32dba
#
_entry.id   1fbfc86768ebc172ff28f8fbc0f32dba
#
_cell.length_a   1.000
_cell.length_b   1.000
_cell.length_c   1.000
_cell.angle_alpha   90.00
_cell.angle_beta   90.00
_cell.angle_gamma   90.00
#
_symmetry.space_group_name_H-M   'P 1'
#
loop_
_entity.id
_entity.type
_entity.pdbx_description
1 polymer ?
#
loop_
_entity_poly.entity_id
_entity_poly.type
_entity_poly.pdbx_seq_one_letter_code
_entity_poly.pdbx_strand_id
1 'polypeptide(L)'
;MRKILSVFLVPVFALLFSLNAKSESLTLGWAAWDPANALQELSKEFTAETGVEMNFEFVPWPNFAERMLNELNNQGKTFDLLIGDSQWIGQGAEYGHYVKLNDFFDANGISMDDFNPATVYAYSTWPKGSPNYYALPAMGDALAWAYRKDWFDRPELQAEFKSKHGYDLGVPKTWDELYDMCTFFQGREIDGQVRYGAAINTERGSEGITMGVTAAMYAWGMQYENPDNPYEMDGYFNSDASVEAVEFYRKMYEDCAPPGHSDAYMVANLDAYKSG
;
A
#
# COMPACT_ATOMS: atom_id res chain seq x y z
N MET A 1 -0.75 -84.60 42.13
CA MET A 1 -1.67 -83.75 41.31
C MET A 1 -1.07 -82.34 41.16
N ARG A 2 -0.38 -82.10 40.04
CA ARG A 2 0.26 -80.85 39.72
C ARG A 2 -0.64 -80.06 38.73
N LYS A 3 -1.15 -78.93 39.19
CA LYS A 3 -1.85 -78.01 38.28
C LYS A 3 -0.81 -77.14 37.50
N ILE A 4 -0.82 -77.28 36.20
CA ILE A 4 -0.05 -76.47 35.27
C ILE A 4 -0.89 -75.21 35.00
N LEU A 5 -0.36 -74.04 35.37
CA LEU A 5 -0.96 -72.75 35.12
C LEU A 5 -0.38 -72.22 33.77
N SER A 6 -1.17 -72.28 32.72
CA SER A 6 -0.78 -71.75 31.42
C SER A 6 -0.98 -70.23 31.40
N VAL A 7 0.10 -69.49 31.37
CA VAL A 7 0.09 -68.04 31.16
C VAL A 7 0.02 -67.77 29.64
N PHE A 8 -1.11 -67.26 29.18
CA PHE A 8 -1.26 -66.73 27.83
C PHE A 8 -0.61 -65.34 27.76
N LEU A 9 0.53 -65.28 27.09
CA LEU A 9 1.14 -64.02 26.68
C LEU A 9 0.40 -63.50 25.43
N VAL A 10 -0.38 -62.45 25.58
CA VAL A 10 -0.95 -61.69 24.44
C VAL A 10 0.11 -60.67 23.98
N PRO A 11 0.61 -60.73 22.78
CA PRO A 11 1.45 -59.63 22.26
C PRO A 11 0.59 -58.44 21.98
N VAL A 12 0.74 -57.35 22.75
CA VAL A 12 0.22 -56.03 22.40
C VAL A 12 1.02 -55.52 21.24
N PHE A 13 0.50 -55.74 20.03
CA PHE A 13 1.00 -55.07 18.81
C PHE A 13 0.54 -53.61 18.91
N ALA A 14 1.38 -52.73 19.45
CA ALA A 14 1.22 -51.31 19.36
C ALA A 14 1.45 -50.93 17.85
N LEU A 15 0.35 -50.82 17.12
CA LEU A 15 0.33 -50.15 15.81
C LEU A 15 0.59 -48.66 16.08
N LEU A 16 1.87 -48.31 15.95
CA LEU A 16 2.28 -46.93 15.71
C LEU A 16 1.75 -46.53 14.33
N PHE A 17 0.52 -46.11 14.26
CA PHE A 17 0.09 -45.26 13.12
C PHE A 17 0.85 -43.95 13.26
N SER A 18 1.97 -43.84 12.61
CA SER A 18 2.55 -42.57 12.22
C SER A 18 1.51 -41.93 11.27
N LEU A 19 0.60 -41.18 11.83
CA LEU A 19 -0.13 -40.19 11.07
C LEU A 19 0.95 -39.25 10.52
N ASN A 20 1.34 -39.48 9.28
CA ASN A 20 1.91 -38.42 8.48
C ASN A 20 0.80 -37.37 8.31
N ALA A 21 0.61 -36.56 9.34
CA ALA A 21 -0.12 -35.31 9.19
C ALA A 21 0.68 -34.53 8.16
N LYS A 22 0.22 -34.53 6.92
CA LYS A 22 0.71 -33.59 5.91
C LYS A 22 0.47 -32.24 6.57
N SER A 23 1.53 -31.50 6.88
CA SER A 23 1.41 -30.14 7.38
C SER A 23 0.49 -29.40 6.40
N GLU A 24 -0.62 -28.89 6.89
CA GLU A 24 -1.45 -28.02 6.08
C GLU A 24 -0.62 -26.78 5.75
N SER A 25 -0.65 -26.34 4.51
CA SER A 25 0.07 -25.14 4.11
C SER A 25 -0.84 -24.23 3.33
N LEU A 26 -0.68 -22.93 3.54
CA LEU A 26 -1.36 -21.88 2.80
C LEU A 26 -0.34 -21.07 2.01
N THR A 27 -0.71 -20.65 0.81
CA THR A 27 0.12 -19.77 -0.03
C THR A 27 -0.52 -18.40 -0.14
N LEU A 28 0.24 -17.37 0.21
CA LEU A 28 -0.18 -15.98 0.15
C LEU A 28 0.57 -15.26 -0.98
N GLY A 29 -0.19 -14.62 -1.87
CA GLY A 29 0.36 -13.76 -2.93
C GLY A 29 0.34 -12.28 -2.53
N TRP A 30 1.46 -11.58 -2.73
CA TRP A 30 1.58 -10.14 -2.51
C TRP A 30 2.69 -9.50 -3.36
N ALA A 31 2.80 -8.18 -3.29
CA ALA A 31 3.90 -7.44 -3.89
C ALA A 31 5.23 -7.67 -3.15
N ALA A 32 6.34 -7.60 -3.88
CA ALA A 32 7.69 -7.67 -3.32
C ALA A 32 8.12 -6.32 -2.74
N TRP A 33 8.06 -6.15 -1.43
CA TRP A 33 8.46 -4.96 -0.70
C TRP A 33 8.64 -5.22 0.81
N ASP A 34 9.13 -4.24 1.56
CA ASP A 34 9.48 -4.41 2.97
C ASP A 34 8.31 -4.89 3.87
N PRO A 35 7.06 -4.38 3.75
CA PRO A 35 5.94 -4.91 4.52
C PRO A 35 5.63 -6.39 4.26
N ALA A 36 5.84 -6.88 3.03
CA ALA A 36 5.66 -8.29 2.70
C ALA A 36 6.71 -9.17 3.41
N ASN A 37 7.95 -8.70 3.47
CA ASN A 37 9.01 -9.39 4.21
C ASN A 37 8.69 -9.42 5.71
N ALA A 38 8.17 -8.32 6.26
CA ALA A 38 7.76 -8.27 7.66
C ALA A 38 6.60 -9.24 7.96
N LEU A 39 5.59 -9.32 7.09
CA LEU A 39 4.49 -10.28 7.22
C LEU A 39 4.99 -11.73 7.18
N GLN A 40 5.95 -12.03 6.31
CA GLN A 40 6.57 -13.35 6.24
C GLN A 40 7.27 -13.72 7.56
N GLU A 41 7.95 -12.78 8.21
CA GLU A 41 8.55 -13.01 9.52
C GLU A 41 7.47 -13.24 10.60
N LEU A 42 6.42 -12.42 10.64
CA LEU A 42 5.31 -12.57 11.58
C LEU A 42 4.54 -13.87 11.39
N SER A 43 4.44 -14.39 10.17
CA SER A 43 3.73 -15.65 9.91
C SER A 43 4.35 -16.87 10.58
N LYS A 44 5.60 -16.78 11.04
CA LYS A 44 6.26 -17.84 11.80
C LYS A 44 5.59 -18.06 13.17
N GLU A 45 5.04 -17.00 13.78
CA GLU A 45 4.26 -17.10 15.01
C GLU A 45 2.95 -17.86 14.75
N PHE A 46 2.24 -17.52 13.67
CA PHE A 46 1.05 -18.24 13.25
C PHE A 46 1.33 -19.73 13.00
N THR A 47 2.42 -20.04 12.30
CA THR A 47 2.82 -21.45 12.09
C THR A 47 3.15 -22.15 13.40
N ALA A 48 3.81 -21.49 14.34
CA ALA A 48 4.13 -22.07 15.66
C ALA A 48 2.88 -22.35 16.50
N GLU A 49 1.85 -21.50 16.39
CA GLU A 49 0.60 -21.64 17.13
C GLU A 49 -0.36 -22.67 16.52
N THR A 50 -0.45 -22.71 15.19
CA THR A 50 -1.47 -23.49 14.48
C THR A 50 -0.95 -24.78 13.86
N GLY A 51 0.37 -24.88 13.58
CA GLY A 51 0.97 -25.94 12.80
C GLY A 51 0.75 -25.80 11.28
N VAL A 52 0.08 -24.73 10.83
CA VAL A 52 -0.14 -24.44 9.39
C VAL A 52 1.06 -23.70 8.85
N GLU A 53 1.68 -24.21 7.78
CA GLU A 53 2.82 -23.59 7.14
C GLU A 53 2.36 -22.45 6.20
N MET A 54 3.03 -21.31 6.27
CA MET A 54 2.76 -20.18 5.38
C MET A 54 3.82 -20.08 4.30
N ASN A 55 3.41 -20.20 3.05
CA ASN A 55 4.21 -19.96 1.87
C ASN A 55 3.87 -18.59 1.28
N PHE A 56 4.86 -17.92 0.66
CA PHE A 56 4.68 -16.60 0.08
C PHE A 56 5.19 -16.57 -1.37
N GLU A 57 4.42 -15.94 -2.25
CA GLU A 57 4.88 -15.54 -3.58
C GLU A 57 4.85 -14.02 -3.66
N PHE A 58 6.03 -13.39 -3.71
CA PHE A 58 6.18 -11.95 -3.83
C PHE A 58 6.47 -11.56 -5.27
N VAL A 59 5.60 -10.75 -5.84
CA VAL A 59 5.70 -10.30 -7.23
C VAL A 59 6.27 -8.88 -7.28
N PRO A 60 7.31 -8.62 -8.10
CA PRO A 60 7.82 -7.25 -8.29
C PRO A 60 6.70 -6.29 -8.68
N TRP A 61 6.71 -5.09 -8.10
CA TRP A 61 5.63 -4.09 -8.22
C TRP A 61 5.17 -3.82 -9.65
N PRO A 62 6.05 -3.65 -10.65
CA PRO A 62 5.62 -3.40 -12.04
C PRO A 62 4.76 -4.51 -12.65
N ASN A 63 4.89 -5.75 -12.16
CA ASN A 63 4.19 -6.93 -12.65
C ASN A 63 3.06 -7.40 -11.72
N PHE A 64 2.93 -6.77 -10.55
CA PHE A 64 2.05 -7.24 -9.49
C PHE A 64 0.58 -7.24 -9.90
N ALA A 65 0.07 -6.12 -10.39
CA ALA A 65 -1.32 -6.00 -10.79
C ALA A 65 -1.69 -6.99 -11.89
N GLU A 66 -0.86 -7.08 -12.94
CA GLU A 66 -1.10 -8.02 -14.04
C GLU A 66 -1.10 -9.47 -13.57
N ARG A 67 -0.12 -9.87 -12.77
CA ARG A 67 -0.01 -11.24 -12.26
C ARG A 67 -1.21 -11.64 -11.41
N MET A 68 -1.62 -10.75 -10.47
CA MET A 68 -2.72 -11.04 -9.54
C MET A 68 -4.08 -11.01 -10.23
N LEU A 69 -4.33 -10.03 -11.10
CA LEU A 69 -5.59 -9.95 -11.84
C LEU A 69 -5.75 -11.09 -12.83
N ASN A 70 -4.67 -11.54 -13.47
CA ASN A 70 -4.70 -12.73 -14.31
C ASN A 70 -5.05 -14.00 -13.52
N GLU A 71 -4.48 -14.17 -12.32
CA GLU A 71 -4.82 -15.30 -11.43
C GLU A 71 -6.30 -15.29 -11.05
N LEU A 72 -6.82 -14.14 -10.61
CA LEU A 72 -8.23 -13.97 -10.25
C LEU A 72 -9.17 -14.21 -11.44
N ASN A 73 -8.90 -13.60 -12.58
CA ASN A 73 -9.74 -13.71 -13.79
C ASN A 73 -9.79 -15.14 -14.34
N ASN A 74 -8.70 -15.89 -14.19
CA ASN A 74 -8.63 -17.29 -14.62
C ASN A 74 -9.12 -18.28 -13.54
N GLN A 75 -9.60 -17.77 -12.40
CA GLN A 75 -9.97 -18.59 -11.24
C GLN A 75 -8.85 -19.57 -10.84
N GLY A 76 -7.62 -19.05 -10.85
CA GLY A 76 -6.41 -19.80 -10.52
C GLY A 76 -6.44 -20.33 -9.08
N LYS A 77 -5.56 -21.28 -8.80
CA LYS A 77 -5.45 -21.94 -7.50
C LYS A 77 -4.03 -21.87 -6.94
N THR A 78 -3.26 -20.90 -7.42
CA THR A 78 -1.88 -20.70 -6.97
C THR A 78 -1.85 -20.16 -5.55
N PHE A 79 -2.81 -19.31 -5.20
CA PHE A 79 -2.91 -18.67 -3.89
C PHE A 79 -4.16 -19.10 -3.14
N ASP A 80 -4.01 -19.34 -1.85
CA ASP A 80 -5.11 -19.51 -0.89
C ASP A 80 -5.55 -18.14 -0.35
N LEU A 81 -4.58 -17.23 -0.22
CA LEU A 81 -4.76 -15.87 0.26
C LEU A 81 -4.10 -14.87 -0.68
N LEU A 82 -4.71 -13.71 -0.84
CA LEU A 82 -4.17 -12.62 -1.64
C LEU A 82 -4.26 -11.32 -0.84
N ILE A 83 -3.15 -10.58 -0.76
CA ILE A 83 -3.22 -9.17 -0.39
C ILE A 83 -3.23 -8.39 -1.69
N GLY A 84 -4.41 -7.88 -2.03
CA GLY A 84 -4.70 -7.16 -3.25
C GLY A 84 -4.79 -5.66 -3.00
N ASP A 85 -5.04 -4.93 -4.08
CA ASP A 85 -5.24 -3.49 -4.03
C ASP A 85 -6.72 -3.14 -3.79
N SER A 86 -6.97 -2.07 -3.06
CA SER A 86 -8.32 -1.61 -2.73
C SER A 86 -9.18 -1.27 -3.95
N GLN A 87 -8.54 -0.87 -5.04
CA GLN A 87 -9.22 -0.58 -6.31
C GLN A 87 -9.81 -1.83 -6.98
N TRP A 88 -9.40 -3.04 -6.58
CA TRP A 88 -9.92 -4.29 -7.17
C TRP A 88 -11.12 -4.86 -6.43
N ILE A 89 -11.49 -4.31 -5.26
CA ILE A 89 -12.53 -4.93 -4.41
C ILE A 89 -13.90 -4.99 -5.11
N GLY A 90 -14.25 -3.97 -5.88
CA GLY A 90 -15.49 -3.95 -6.65
C GLY A 90 -15.52 -5.06 -7.70
N GLN A 91 -14.49 -5.17 -8.52
CA GLN A 91 -14.36 -6.24 -9.50
C GLN A 91 -14.33 -7.62 -8.84
N GLY A 92 -13.58 -7.76 -7.74
CA GLY A 92 -13.46 -9.01 -7.01
C GLY A 92 -14.79 -9.50 -6.44
N ALA A 93 -15.60 -8.60 -5.92
CA ALA A 93 -16.91 -8.90 -5.38
C ALA A 93 -17.95 -9.21 -6.48
N GLU A 94 -18.05 -8.37 -7.53
CA GLU A 94 -19.04 -8.50 -8.60
C GLU A 94 -18.82 -9.74 -9.46
N TYR A 95 -17.57 -10.10 -9.73
CA TYR A 95 -17.25 -11.27 -10.57
C TYR A 95 -17.03 -12.54 -9.76
N GLY A 96 -17.20 -12.48 -8.43
CA GLY A 96 -17.06 -13.65 -7.56
C GLY A 96 -15.63 -14.15 -7.43
N HIS A 97 -14.64 -13.27 -7.60
CA HIS A 97 -13.24 -13.59 -7.34
C HIS A 97 -12.95 -13.61 -5.84
N TYR A 98 -13.66 -12.79 -5.05
CA TYR A 98 -13.52 -12.71 -3.60
C TYR A 98 -14.71 -13.37 -2.91
N VAL A 99 -14.42 -14.10 -1.85
CA VAL A 99 -15.43 -14.69 -0.98
C VAL A 99 -16.01 -13.61 -0.08
N LYS A 100 -17.34 -13.61 0.09
CA LYS A 100 -17.97 -12.77 1.11
C LYS A 100 -17.65 -13.32 2.50
N LEU A 101 -17.07 -12.50 3.37
CA LEU A 101 -16.48 -12.92 4.63
C LEU A 101 -17.42 -12.80 5.85
N ASN A 102 -18.63 -12.28 5.71
CA ASN A 102 -19.53 -12.01 6.83
C ASN A 102 -19.76 -13.25 7.71
N ASP A 103 -20.14 -14.38 7.11
CA ASP A 103 -20.41 -15.61 7.85
C ASP A 103 -19.15 -16.12 8.58
N PHE A 104 -17.99 -15.95 7.96
CA PHE A 104 -16.71 -16.29 8.58
C PHE A 104 -16.38 -15.38 9.77
N PHE A 105 -16.63 -14.08 9.64
CA PHE A 105 -16.41 -13.13 10.74
C PHE A 105 -17.33 -13.42 11.92
N ASP A 106 -18.62 -13.63 11.64
CA ASP A 106 -19.61 -13.96 12.69
C ASP A 106 -19.25 -15.27 13.42
N ALA A 107 -18.86 -16.30 12.68
CA ALA A 107 -18.49 -17.60 13.25
C ALA A 107 -17.22 -17.55 14.11
N ASN A 108 -16.31 -16.62 13.84
CA ASN A 108 -15.02 -16.51 14.53
C ASN A 108 -14.93 -15.29 15.46
N GLY A 109 -16.00 -14.51 15.61
CA GLY A 109 -16.02 -13.35 16.48
C GLY A 109 -15.09 -12.22 16.02
N ILE A 110 -14.87 -12.10 14.71
CA ILE A 110 -14.02 -11.04 14.12
C ILE A 110 -14.86 -9.78 13.97
N SER A 111 -14.44 -8.71 14.66
CA SER A 111 -15.07 -7.38 14.55
C SER A 111 -14.26 -6.49 13.62
N MET A 112 -14.97 -5.73 12.77
CA MET A 112 -14.36 -4.68 11.96
C MET A 112 -14.13 -3.38 12.74
N ASP A 113 -14.64 -3.29 13.98
CA ASP A 113 -14.45 -2.12 14.86
C ASP A 113 -12.99 -1.94 15.32
N ASP A 114 -12.18 -3.00 15.23
CA ASP A 114 -10.75 -2.94 15.53
C ASP A 114 -9.92 -2.25 14.45
N PHE A 115 -10.52 -1.98 13.29
CA PHE A 115 -9.88 -1.35 12.15
C PHE A 115 -10.29 0.11 11.99
N ASN A 116 -9.42 0.90 11.33
CA ASN A 116 -9.77 2.28 11.00
C ASN A 116 -11.00 2.29 10.06
N PRO A 117 -12.08 3.04 10.40
CA PRO A 117 -13.31 3.06 9.60
C PRO A 117 -13.10 3.45 8.13
N ALA A 118 -12.14 4.34 7.84
CA ALA A 118 -11.83 4.74 6.46
C ALA A 118 -11.23 3.58 5.66
N THR A 119 -10.36 2.76 6.27
CA THR A 119 -9.80 1.57 5.61
C THR A 119 -10.84 0.49 5.44
N VAL A 120 -11.74 0.29 6.41
CA VAL A 120 -12.88 -0.64 6.27
C VAL A 120 -13.76 -0.24 5.09
N TYR A 121 -14.12 1.04 5.01
CA TYR A 121 -14.91 1.57 3.90
C TYR A 121 -14.22 1.36 2.55
N ALA A 122 -12.94 1.69 2.46
CA ALA A 122 -12.20 1.68 1.20
C ALA A 122 -11.75 0.27 0.78
N TYR A 123 -11.36 -0.59 1.72
CA TYR A 123 -10.62 -1.83 1.44
C TYR A 123 -11.43 -3.10 1.70
N SER A 124 -12.57 -3.02 2.40
CA SER A 124 -13.28 -4.23 2.84
C SER A 124 -14.67 -4.37 2.27
N THR A 125 -15.37 -3.27 1.96
CA THR A 125 -16.80 -3.31 1.65
C THR A 125 -17.12 -3.18 0.17
N TRP A 126 -18.15 -3.92 -0.28
CA TRP A 126 -18.75 -3.71 -1.58
C TRP A 126 -20.27 -4.05 -1.58
N PRO A 127 -21.17 -3.17 -2.13
CA PRO A 127 -20.86 -1.78 -2.52
C PRO A 127 -20.25 -0.97 -1.38
N LYS A 128 -19.55 0.13 -1.69
CA LYS A 128 -18.86 0.95 -0.68
C LYS A 128 -19.81 1.37 0.44
N GLY A 129 -19.38 1.16 1.69
CA GLY A 129 -20.17 1.47 2.90
C GLY A 129 -21.30 0.48 3.20
N SER A 130 -21.46 -0.58 2.40
CA SER A 130 -22.41 -1.66 2.72
C SER A 130 -21.86 -2.55 3.86
N PRO A 131 -22.72 -3.34 4.51
CA PRO A 131 -22.27 -4.30 5.52
C PRO A 131 -21.71 -5.59 4.92
N ASN A 132 -21.39 -5.62 3.63
CA ASN A 132 -20.84 -6.79 2.96
C ASN A 132 -19.32 -6.69 2.90
N TYR A 133 -18.63 -7.57 3.59
CA TYR A 133 -17.18 -7.59 3.67
C TYR A 133 -16.58 -8.63 2.74
N TYR A 134 -15.56 -8.26 1.97
CA TYR A 134 -14.84 -9.12 1.04
C TYR A 134 -13.34 -9.16 1.30
N ALA A 135 -12.84 -8.34 2.20
CA ALA A 135 -11.46 -8.33 2.63
C ALA A 135 -11.31 -7.80 4.06
N LEU A 136 -10.17 -8.08 4.68
CA LEU A 136 -9.68 -7.40 5.87
C LEU A 136 -8.66 -6.34 5.45
N PRO A 137 -8.65 -5.14 6.06
CA PRO A 137 -7.61 -4.15 5.81
C PRO A 137 -6.26 -4.68 6.27
N ALA A 138 -5.31 -4.87 5.35
CA ALA A 138 -3.96 -5.31 5.71
C ALA A 138 -3.04 -4.13 6.05
N MET A 139 -3.21 -3.01 5.32
CA MET A 139 -2.40 -1.81 5.51
C MET A 139 -3.15 -0.60 4.96
N GLY A 140 -2.98 0.55 5.59
CA GLY A 140 -3.47 1.83 5.10
C GLY A 140 -2.30 2.75 4.76
N ASP A 141 -2.38 3.41 3.60
CA ASP A 141 -1.37 4.35 3.13
C ASP A 141 -1.82 5.79 3.30
N ALA A 142 -0.84 6.67 3.47
CA ALA A 142 -1.05 8.11 3.45
C ALA A 142 0.05 8.79 2.66
N LEU A 143 -0.33 9.75 1.82
CA LEU A 143 0.63 10.60 1.13
C LEU A 143 1.19 11.63 2.11
N ALA A 144 2.50 11.78 2.13
CA ALA A 144 3.19 12.75 2.96
C ALA A 144 4.46 13.24 2.26
N TRP A 145 4.95 14.40 2.72
CA TRP A 145 6.22 14.96 2.28
C TRP A 145 7.31 14.66 3.30
N ALA A 146 8.41 14.08 2.83
CA ALA A 146 9.65 14.03 3.60
C ALA A 146 10.53 15.21 3.20
N TYR A 147 11.22 15.84 4.16
CA TYR A 147 12.14 16.94 3.89
C TYR A 147 13.50 16.75 4.59
N ARG A 148 14.50 17.36 4.06
CA ARG A 148 15.87 17.33 4.56
C ARG A 148 16.02 18.30 5.75
N LYS A 149 15.68 17.82 6.93
CA LYS A 149 15.76 18.61 8.15
C LYS A 149 17.16 19.21 8.37
N ASP A 150 18.20 18.46 8.02
CA ASP A 150 19.60 18.90 8.11
C ASP A 150 19.94 20.10 7.22
N TRP A 151 19.21 20.30 6.11
CA TRP A 151 19.33 21.50 5.27
C TRP A 151 18.43 22.63 5.79
N PHE A 152 17.21 22.29 6.14
CA PHE A 152 16.21 23.25 6.64
C PHE A 152 16.68 23.93 7.93
N ASP A 153 17.41 23.24 8.79
CA ASP A 153 17.91 23.79 10.05
C ASP A 153 19.21 24.65 9.89
N ARG A 154 19.76 24.81 8.68
CA ARG A 154 20.98 25.61 8.47
C ARG A 154 20.70 27.10 8.61
N PRO A 155 21.38 27.82 9.51
CA PRO A 155 21.12 29.25 9.76
C PRO A 155 21.25 30.12 8.50
N GLU A 156 22.23 29.81 7.65
CA GLU A 156 22.48 30.54 6.41
C GLU A 156 21.33 30.36 5.40
N LEU A 157 20.78 29.13 5.26
CA LEU A 157 19.66 28.85 4.39
C LEU A 157 18.35 29.46 4.92
N GLN A 158 18.16 29.41 6.23
CA GLN A 158 17.06 30.07 6.93
C GLN A 158 17.05 31.58 6.67
N ALA A 159 18.20 32.24 6.86
CA ALA A 159 18.32 33.68 6.68
C ALA A 159 18.07 34.08 5.22
N GLU A 160 18.65 33.34 4.28
CA GLU A 160 18.49 33.60 2.84
C GLU A 160 17.04 33.39 2.39
N PHE A 161 16.43 32.28 2.76
CA PHE A 161 15.03 31.98 2.42
C PHE A 161 14.08 33.06 2.97
N LYS A 162 14.24 33.41 4.24
CA LYS A 162 13.44 34.46 4.89
C LYS A 162 13.60 35.81 4.20
N SER A 163 14.82 36.15 3.80
CA SER A 163 15.07 37.39 3.07
C SER A 163 14.39 37.42 1.70
N LYS A 164 14.30 36.25 1.02
CA LYS A 164 13.70 36.12 -0.31
C LYS A 164 12.18 36.03 -0.27
N HIS A 165 11.60 35.26 0.66
CA HIS A 165 10.19 34.92 0.69
C HIS A 165 9.41 35.59 1.81
N GLY A 166 10.07 36.20 2.81
CA GLY A 166 9.43 36.94 3.89
C GLY A 166 8.91 36.08 5.06
N TYR A 167 9.12 34.78 5.04
CA TYR A 167 8.76 33.83 6.10
C TYR A 167 9.87 32.80 6.33
N ASP A 168 9.77 32.03 7.41
CA ASP A 168 10.81 31.09 7.80
C ASP A 168 10.77 29.81 6.94
N LEU A 169 11.94 29.29 6.56
CA LEU A 169 12.07 27.97 5.92
C LEU A 169 11.68 26.89 6.93
N GLY A 170 10.68 26.10 6.61
CA GLY A 170 10.14 25.09 7.53
C GLY A 170 9.18 24.13 6.85
N VAL A 171 8.33 23.48 7.62
CA VAL A 171 7.30 22.61 7.05
C VAL A 171 6.27 23.47 6.30
N PRO A 172 6.06 23.27 4.98
CA PRO A 172 5.11 24.05 4.21
C PRO A 172 3.67 23.83 4.69
N LYS A 173 2.88 24.88 4.71
CA LYS A 173 1.45 24.86 5.11
C LYS A 173 0.54 24.91 3.90
N THR A 174 1.05 25.34 2.76
CA THR A 174 0.34 25.45 1.49
C THR A 174 1.19 24.90 0.36
N TRP A 175 0.56 24.64 -0.77
CA TRP A 175 1.27 24.22 -1.98
C TRP A 175 2.17 25.35 -2.54
N ASP A 176 1.80 26.61 -2.36
CA ASP A 176 2.65 27.76 -2.74
C ASP A 176 3.92 27.80 -1.88
N GLU A 177 3.82 27.61 -0.56
CA GLU A 177 4.98 27.52 0.31
C GLU A 177 5.89 26.34 -0.07
N LEU A 178 5.30 25.18 -0.43
CA LEU A 178 6.04 24.02 -0.93
C LEU A 178 6.78 24.36 -2.24
N TYR A 179 6.11 25.08 -3.15
CA TYR A 179 6.71 25.53 -4.41
C TYR A 179 7.87 26.53 -4.17
N ASP A 180 7.69 27.50 -3.28
CA ASP A 180 8.75 28.43 -2.89
C ASP A 180 9.98 27.69 -2.35
N MET A 181 9.77 26.69 -1.49
CA MET A 181 10.83 25.88 -0.92
C MET A 181 11.53 25.03 -2.00
N CYS A 182 10.77 24.36 -2.86
CA CYS A 182 11.38 23.52 -3.88
C CYS A 182 12.18 24.36 -4.90
N THR A 183 11.69 25.51 -5.35
CA THR A 183 12.44 26.41 -6.23
C THR A 183 13.65 27.07 -5.55
N PHE A 184 13.58 27.26 -4.23
CA PHE A 184 14.72 27.71 -3.45
C PHE A 184 15.89 26.73 -3.45
N PHE A 185 15.60 25.43 -3.41
CA PHE A 185 16.63 24.39 -3.41
C PHE A 185 17.04 23.95 -4.82
N GLN A 186 16.26 24.25 -5.85
CA GLN A 186 16.52 23.79 -7.22
C GLN A 186 17.86 24.29 -7.77
N GLY A 187 18.73 23.35 -8.15
CA GLY A 187 20.05 23.63 -8.69
C GLY A 187 21.05 24.23 -7.69
N ARG A 188 20.73 24.24 -6.40
CA ARG A 188 21.58 24.81 -5.36
C ARG A 188 22.74 23.87 -5.02
N GLU A 189 23.93 24.45 -4.90
CA GLU A 189 25.08 23.72 -4.38
C GLU A 189 25.02 23.66 -2.83
N ILE A 190 24.98 22.44 -2.29
CA ILE A 190 25.03 22.16 -0.85
C ILE A 190 26.07 21.05 -0.63
N ASP A 191 27.05 21.31 0.21
CA ASP A 191 28.14 20.38 0.53
C ASP A 191 28.91 19.90 -0.72
N GLY A 192 29.15 20.83 -1.69
CA GLY A 192 29.88 20.56 -2.92
C GLY A 192 29.13 19.75 -3.96
N GLN A 193 27.82 19.61 -3.81
CA GLN A 193 26.96 18.88 -4.76
C GLN A 193 25.74 19.71 -5.14
N VAL A 194 25.34 19.62 -6.40
CA VAL A 194 24.10 20.24 -6.89
C VAL A 194 22.91 19.46 -6.35
N ARG A 195 21.96 20.16 -5.73
CA ARG A 195 20.74 19.64 -5.16
C ARG A 195 19.52 20.10 -5.93
N TYR A 196 18.42 19.35 -5.77
CA TYR A 196 17.17 19.61 -6.48
C TYR A 196 16.03 19.82 -5.49
N GLY A 197 14.98 20.47 -5.97
CA GLY A 197 13.94 21.00 -5.11
C GLY A 197 12.95 19.97 -4.59
N ALA A 198 12.49 19.07 -5.46
CA ALA A 198 11.49 18.08 -5.08
C ALA A 198 11.56 16.82 -5.95
N ALA A 199 11.51 15.65 -5.33
CA ALA A 199 11.22 14.39 -5.98
C ALA A 199 9.71 14.11 -5.88
N ILE A 200 9.01 14.12 -6.99
CA ILE A 200 7.56 13.94 -7.07
C ILE A 200 7.20 12.76 -7.98
N ASN A 201 6.00 12.20 -7.81
CA ASN A 201 5.55 11.10 -8.64
C ASN A 201 5.24 11.56 -10.07
N THR A 202 5.85 10.92 -11.06
CA THR A 202 5.71 11.26 -12.49
C THR A 202 5.53 10.03 -13.37
N GLU A 203 5.65 8.83 -12.79
CA GLU A 203 5.49 7.57 -13.50
C GLU A 203 4.11 7.47 -14.16
N ARG A 204 4.07 7.00 -15.41
CA ARG A 204 2.85 6.83 -16.20
C ARG A 204 2.08 5.53 -15.90
N GLY A 205 2.54 4.75 -14.95
CA GLY A 205 1.88 3.54 -14.49
C GLY A 205 0.52 3.81 -13.84
N SER A 206 -0.13 2.76 -13.38
CA SER A 206 -1.49 2.81 -12.82
C SER A 206 -1.60 3.67 -11.56
N GLU A 207 -0.52 3.87 -10.83
CA GLU A 207 -0.54 4.52 -9.52
C GLU A 207 0.35 5.76 -9.42
N GLY A 208 1.54 5.75 -10.02
CA GLY A 208 2.57 6.74 -9.77
C GLY A 208 2.08 8.17 -9.90
N ILE A 209 1.75 8.62 -11.11
CA ILE A 209 1.26 9.98 -11.33
C ILE A 209 -0.07 10.23 -10.62
N THR A 210 -0.95 9.23 -10.56
CA THR A 210 -2.26 9.36 -9.93
C THR A 210 -2.14 9.70 -8.45
N MET A 211 -1.30 9.00 -7.68
CA MET A 211 -1.06 9.31 -6.28
C MET A 211 -0.53 10.73 -6.08
N GLY A 212 0.39 11.18 -6.93
CA GLY A 212 0.96 12.51 -6.83
C GLY A 212 -0.04 13.61 -7.17
N VAL A 213 -0.62 13.55 -8.37
CA VAL A 213 -1.48 14.61 -8.88
C VAL A 213 -2.81 14.70 -8.15
N THR A 214 -3.40 13.57 -7.72
CA THR A 214 -4.67 13.62 -6.99
C THR A 214 -4.55 14.29 -5.63
N ALA A 215 -3.38 14.21 -4.98
CA ALA A 215 -3.14 14.97 -3.75
C ALA A 215 -3.26 16.49 -3.98
N ALA A 216 -2.74 16.99 -5.09
CA ALA A 216 -2.94 18.39 -5.50
C ALA A 216 -4.41 18.64 -5.86
N MET A 217 -5.02 17.82 -6.69
CA MET A 217 -6.42 17.99 -7.12
C MET A 217 -7.38 18.06 -5.92
N TYR A 218 -7.22 17.20 -4.93
CA TYR A 218 -8.01 17.27 -3.70
C TYR A 218 -7.79 18.58 -2.91
N ALA A 219 -6.56 19.07 -2.86
CA ALA A 219 -6.26 20.35 -2.19
C ALA A 219 -6.89 21.56 -2.90
N TRP A 220 -7.12 21.46 -4.22
CA TRP A 220 -7.87 22.44 -5.00
C TRP A 220 -9.39 22.26 -4.95
N GLY A 221 -9.88 21.17 -4.31
CA GLY A 221 -11.31 20.92 -4.13
C GLY A 221 -11.95 20.02 -5.20
N MET A 222 -11.14 19.26 -5.94
CA MET A 222 -11.65 18.27 -6.89
C MET A 222 -12.59 17.27 -6.24
N GLN A 223 -13.62 16.88 -6.95
CA GLN A 223 -14.48 15.74 -6.64
C GLN A 223 -14.42 14.75 -7.80
N TYR A 224 -14.43 13.44 -7.51
CA TYR A 224 -14.42 12.42 -8.56
C TYR A 224 -15.71 12.43 -9.39
N GLU A 225 -16.83 12.68 -8.73
CA GLU A 225 -18.17 12.61 -9.34
C GLU A 225 -19.12 13.54 -8.62
N ASN A 226 -20.27 13.77 -9.20
CA ASN A 226 -21.37 14.48 -8.58
C ASN A 226 -21.84 13.74 -7.32
N PRO A 227 -21.79 14.35 -6.13
CA PRO A 227 -22.22 13.71 -4.89
C PRO A 227 -23.72 13.36 -4.87
N ASP A 228 -24.53 14.03 -5.68
CA ASP A 228 -25.98 13.79 -5.78
C ASP A 228 -26.36 12.84 -6.93
N ASN A 229 -25.44 12.57 -7.85
CA ASN A 229 -25.66 11.68 -8.99
C ASN A 229 -24.37 10.88 -9.30
N PRO A 230 -24.17 9.73 -8.64
CA PRO A 230 -22.99 8.88 -8.86
C PRO A 230 -22.78 8.55 -10.33
N TYR A 231 -21.51 8.46 -10.74
CA TYR A 231 -21.01 8.24 -12.13
C TYR A 231 -21.12 9.47 -13.04
N GLU A 232 -21.65 10.60 -12.62
CA GLU A 232 -21.55 11.87 -13.33
C GLU A 232 -20.21 12.54 -12.98
N MET A 233 -19.22 12.37 -13.83
CA MET A 233 -17.84 12.86 -13.60
C MET A 233 -17.59 14.20 -14.29
N ASP A 234 -18.33 14.51 -15.35
CA ASP A 234 -18.14 15.74 -16.12
C ASP A 234 -18.49 16.98 -15.31
N GLY A 235 -17.60 17.97 -15.31
CA GLY A 235 -17.70 19.17 -14.49
C GLY A 235 -17.23 19.00 -13.03
N TYR A 236 -16.95 17.77 -12.58
CA TYR A 236 -16.44 17.45 -11.25
C TYR A 236 -14.97 17.02 -11.31
N PHE A 237 -14.69 15.88 -11.92
CA PHE A 237 -13.33 15.40 -12.07
C PHE A 237 -12.48 16.31 -12.99
N ASN A 238 -13.07 16.83 -14.04
CA ASN A 238 -12.46 17.75 -15.01
C ASN A 238 -12.80 19.21 -14.77
N SER A 239 -13.12 19.59 -13.52
CA SER A 239 -13.41 20.98 -13.15
C SER A 239 -12.22 21.92 -13.37
N ASP A 240 -12.47 23.23 -13.45
CA ASP A 240 -11.41 24.25 -13.54
C ASP A 240 -10.38 24.09 -12.41
N ALA A 241 -10.85 23.81 -11.19
CA ALA A 241 -9.99 23.55 -10.03
C ALA A 241 -9.07 22.34 -10.26
N SER A 242 -9.58 21.28 -10.87
CA SER A 242 -8.77 20.10 -11.24
C SER A 242 -7.72 20.46 -12.27
N VAL A 243 -8.07 21.26 -13.27
CA VAL A 243 -7.12 21.72 -14.31
C VAL A 243 -6.02 22.56 -13.69
N GLU A 244 -6.37 23.54 -12.84
CA GLU A 244 -5.40 24.38 -12.13
C GLU A 244 -4.43 23.54 -11.27
N ALA A 245 -4.96 22.53 -10.55
CA ALA A 245 -4.14 21.63 -9.74
C ALA A 245 -3.14 20.81 -10.58
N VAL A 246 -3.58 20.29 -11.72
CA VAL A 246 -2.72 19.53 -12.66
C VAL A 246 -1.66 20.45 -13.27
N GLU A 247 -2.01 21.66 -13.66
CA GLU A 247 -1.05 22.65 -14.18
C GLU A 247 -0.03 23.03 -13.10
N PHE A 248 -0.45 23.22 -11.86
CA PHE A 248 0.46 23.49 -10.75
C PHE A 248 1.40 22.30 -10.48
N TYR A 249 0.88 21.07 -10.48
CA TYR A 249 1.70 19.87 -10.29
C TYR A 249 2.73 19.70 -11.43
N ARG A 250 2.31 19.96 -12.66
CA ARG A 250 3.22 20.00 -13.82
C ARG A 250 4.31 21.06 -13.65
N LYS A 251 3.95 22.25 -13.19
CA LYS A 251 4.89 23.34 -12.91
C LYS A 251 5.90 22.94 -11.84
N MET A 252 5.47 22.27 -10.77
CA MET A 252 6.39 21.72 -9.76
C MET A 252 7.38 20.72 -10.38
N TYR A 253 6.93 19.87 -11.28
CA TYR A 253 7.82 18.96 -12.00
C TYR A 253 8.85 19.71 -12.85
N GLU A 254 8.40 20.67 -13.65
CA GLU A 254 9.27 21.42 -14.57
C GLU A 254 10.31 22.25 -13.82
N ASP A 255 9.94 22.87 -12.69
CA ASP A 255 10.76 23.84 -11.97
C ASP A 255 11.56 23.24 -10.80
N CYS A 256 11.21 22.06 -10.30
CA CYS A 256 11.76 21.53 -9.05
C CYS A 256 12.35 20.13 -9.14
N ALA A 257 11.96 19.33 -10.15
CA ALA A 257 12.39 17.94 -10.20
C ALA A 257 13.87 17.78 -10.63
N PRO A 258 14.55 16.73 -10.17
CA PRO A 258 15.88 16.41 -10.67
C PRO A 258 15.84 15.98 -12.14
N PRO A 259 16.95 16.14 -12.88
CA PRO A 259 17.05 15.65 -14.26
C PRO A 259 16.75 14.15 -14.36
N GLY A 260 16.01 13.77 -15.41
CA GLY A 260 15.66 12.36 -15.64
C GLY A 260 14.49 11.83 -14.81
N HIS A 261 13.79 12.68 -14.06
CA HIS A 261 12.69 12.31 -13.16
C HIS A 261 11.31 12.20 -13.84
N SER A 262 11.28 11.97 -15.17
CA SER A 262 10.03 11.95 -15.96
C SER A 262 9.20 10.67 -15.84
N ASP A 263 9.75 9.66 -15.17
CA ASP A 263 9.09 8.35 -14.95
C ASP A 263 9.46 7.83 -13.55
N ALA A 264 9.18 8.64 -12.53
CA ALA A 264 9.59 8.40 -11.15
C ALA A 264 8.39 8.03 -10.28
N TYR A 265 8.58 6.98 -9.50
CA TYR A 265 7.68 6.54 -8.47
C TYR A 265 8.47 6.18 -7.19
N MET A 266 7.91 5.44 -6.30
CA MET A 266 8.38 5.18 -4.94
C MET A 266 9.91 4.99 -4.80
N VAL A 267 10.50 4.06 -5.56
CA VAL A 267 11.94 3.75 -5.45
C VAL A 267 12.79 4.92 -5.95
N ALA A 268 12.44 5.51 -7.10
CA ALA A 268 13.17 6.63 -7.69
C ALA A 268 13.11 7.87 -6.78
N ASN A 269 11.95 8.15 -6.18
CA ASN A 269 11.78 9.26 -5.23
C ASN A 269 12.59 9.04 -3.95
N LEU A 270 12.59 7.80 -3.42
CA LEU A 270 13.36 7.44 -2.23
C LEU A 270 14.87 7.55 -2.49
N ASP A 271 15.34 7.11 -3.65
CA ASP A 271 16.74 7.19 -4.03
C ASP A 271 17.17 8.63 -4.25
N ALA A 272 16.32 9.45 -4.90
CA ALA A 272 16.55 10.90 -5.02
C ALA A 272 16.65 11.57 -3.63
N TYR A 273 15.75 11.26 -2.71
CA TYR A 273 15.78 11.78 -1.34
C TYR A 273 17.03 11.37 -0.56
N LYS A 274 17.46 10.11 -0.69
CA LYS A 274 18.65 9.58 -0.01
C LYS A 274 19.95 10.18 -0.57
N SER A 275 20.01 10.41 -1.86
CA SER A 275 21.18 11.00 -2.51
C SER A 275 21.28 12.52 -2.33
N GLY A 276 20.18 13.16 -2.01
CA GLY A 276 20.05 14.60 -1.79
C GLY A 276 19.74 15.35 -3.06
#